data_938c126bc17de8bcb879cecfb9754bf4
#
_entry.id   938c126bc17de8bcb879cecfb9754bf4
#
_cell.length_a   1.000
_cell.length_b   1.000
_cell.length_c   1.000
_cell.angle_alpha   90.00
_cell.angle_beta   90.00
_cell.angle_gamma   90.00
#
_symmetry.space_group_name_H-M   'P 1'
#
loop_
_entity.id
_entity.type
_entity.pdbx_description
1 polymer ?
#
loop_
_entity_poly.entity_id
_entity_poly.type
_entity_poly.pdbx_seq_one_letter_code
_entity_poly.pdbx_strand_id
1 'polypeptide(L)'
;MKNMVRKSLVVLVTAMALAVAVTPVLAIGRDSADQQREKSQVISSAESHYKKGEQAYSAGEYARARREFDEALDSILLSAVNVRNDEELSVYYRSLIERINRYQIAALEQKDGGFSEQRHEPSPLDKLASLSDADLEQPAEDQADVGGAYNFKFMAAPAVKQFVGYFTRGRGRETFEAGLRRSAKYRDMARRIFKEEGVPTDLIWLAQVESGWNPYAVSSAEARGIWQFIPSTGSRFGLSQSYWVDERSDPEKSTRAAARYLKWLSDRYHQNWELALAAYNTGEGNVDSAIARSGARDFWRLHDANFLPAETRNYVPAILAVVAIAKNASKYGFDIPRAYPYKYEAQAIVKQTDLRQLAKKLKVSYSELADLNPELQHGMTPPGKHVVRIPPSERQINPKIDSKIGGQSDETSVPQP
;
A
#
# COMPACT_ATOMS: atom_id res chain seq x y z
N MET A 1 75.35 -22.36 1.84
CA MET A 1 74.20 -22.04 2.75
C MET A 1 73.16 -21.06 2.20
N LYS A 2 73.40 -20.34 1.09
CA LYS A 2 72.37 -19.36 0.52
C LYS A 2 71.31 -19.97 -0.41
N ASN A 3 71.54 -21.20 -0.93
CA ASN A 3 70.64 -21.83 -1.93
C ASN A 3 69.53 -22.74 -1.33
N MET A 4 69.67 -23.09 -0.04
CA MET A 4 68.68 -23.97 0.62
C MET A 4 67.47 -23.24 1.22
N VAL A 5 67.69 -22.00 1.60
CA VAL A 5 66.60 -21.13 2.16
C VAL A 5 65.59 -20.63 1.09
N ARG A 6 66.06 -20.50 -0.16
CA ARG A 6 65.18 -20.04 -1.27
C ARG A 6 64.17 -21.08 -1.77
N LYS A 7 64.53 -22.40 -1.65
CA LYS A 7 63.58 -23.46 -2.09
C LYS A 7 62.45 -23.72 -1.07
N SER A 8 62.72 -23.52 0.20
CA SER A 8 61.70 -23.72 1.24
C SER A 8 60.65 -22.58 1.26
N LEU A 9 61.02 -21.37 0.85
CA LEU A 9 60.11 -20.24 0.83
C LEU A 9 59.13 -20.29 -0.36
N VAL A 10 59.52 -20.84 -1.51
CA VAL A 10 58.67 -20.99 -2.71
C VAL A 10 57.62 -22.08 -2.51
N VAL A 11 57.93 -23.15 -1.79
CA VAL A 11 56.98 -24.23 -1.50
C VAL A 11 55.90 -23.77 -0.47
N LEU A 12 56.28 -22.89 0.46
CA LEU A 12 55.32 -22.37 1.46
C LEU A 12 54.32 -21.37 0.86
N VAL A 13 54.75 -20.54 -0.11
CA VAL A 13 53.90 -19.56 -0.80
C VAL A 13 52.91 -20.24 -1.76
N THR A 14 53.32 -21.33 -2.44
CA THR A 14 52.43 -22.09 -3.33
C THR A 14 51.39 -22.92 -2.55
N ALA A 15 51.72 -23.45 -1.37
CA ALA A 15 50.75 -24.15 -0.53
C ALA A 15 49.72 -23.20 0.09
N MET A 16 50.11 -21.97 0.43
CA MET A 16 49.20 -20.96 0.99
C MET A 16 48.28 -20.35 -0.09
N ALA A 17 48.70 -20.24 -1.34
CA ALA A 17 47.87 -19.77 -2.46
C ALA A 17 46.83 -20.84 -2.88
N LEU A 18 47.09 -22.13 -2.71
CA LEU A 18 46.10 -23.19 -3.00
C LEU A 18 45.02 -23.31 -1.91
N ALA A 19 45.35 -23.00 -0.63
CA ALA A 19 44.37 -23.05 0.47
C ALA A 19 43.35 -21.88 0.46
N VAL A 20 43.73 -20.72 -0.08
CA VAL A 20 42.84 -19.55 -0.18
C VAL A 20 41.87 -19.65 -1.35
N ALA A 21 42.16 -20.43 -2.39
CA ALA A 21 41.31 -20.56 -3.58
C ALA A 21 40.15 -21.59 -3.42
N VAL A 22 40.22 -22.50 -2.43
CA VAL A 22 39.23 -23.59 -2.26
C VAL A 22 38.15 -23.22 -1.23
N THR A 23 38.40 -22.29 -0.30
CA THR A 23 37.45 -21.91 0.76
C THR A 23 36.20 -21.14 0.29
N PRO A 24 36.23 -20.22 -0.69
CA PRO A 24 35.00 -19.51 -1.09
C PRO A 24 34.02 -20.39 -1.88
N VAL A 25 34.48 -21.40 -2.62
CA VAL A 25 33.59 -22.29 -3.40
C VAL A 25 32.82 -23.27 -2.50
N LEU A 26 33.44 -23.74 -1.42
CA LEU A 26 32.80 -24.62 -0.43
C LEU A 26 31.81 -23.86 0.48
N ALA A 27 32.09 -22.59 0.77
CA ALA A 27 31.17 -21.75 1.53
C ALA A 27 29.89 -21.42 0.74
N ILE A 28 30.01 -21.03 -0.53
CA ILE A 28 28.87 -20.74 -1.41
C ILE A 28 28.00 -21.98 -1.62
N GLY A 29 28.57 -23.16 -1.75
CA GLY A 29 27.83 -24.40 -1.92
C GLY A 29 27.14 -24.88 -0.63
N ARG A 30 27.65 -24.55 0.54
CA ARG A 30 27.01 -24.83 1.83
C ARG A 30 25.82 -23.90 2.09
N ASP A 31 25.97 -22.61 1.85
CA ASP A 31 24.89 -21.64 2.02
C ASP A 31 23.69 -21.95 1.12
N SER A 32 23.93 -22.36 -0.13
CA SER A 32 22.82 -22.70 -1.05
C SER A 32 22.12 -24.01 -0.66
N ALA A 33 22.83 -24.99 -0.14
CA ALA A 33 22.25 -26.26 0.31
C ALA A 33 21.45 -26.09 1.61
N ASP A 34 21.92 -25.23 2.51
CA ASP A 34 21.24 -24.93 3.76
C ASP A 34 19.96 -24.07 3.49
N GLN A 35 20.03 -23.11 2.60
CA GLN A 35 18.84 -22.35 2.14
C GLN A 35 17.80 -23.26 1.47
N GLN A 36 18.22 -24.22 0.65
CA GLN A 36 17.31 -25.17 0.01
C GLN A 36 16.66 -26.13 1.01
N ARG A 37 17.38 -26.55 2.03
CA ARG A 37 16.83 -27.35 3.14
C ARG A 37 15.82 -26.55 3.95
N GLU A 38 16.14 -25.33 4.31
CA GLU A 38 15.26 -24.45 5.06
C GLU A 38 13.97 -24.17 4.27
N LYS A 39 14.06 -23.86 2.99
CA LYS A 39 12.91 -23.71 2.11
C LYS A 39 12.02 -24.96 2.08
N SER A 40 12.64 -26.14 1.93
CA SER A 40 11.91 -27.41 1.92
C SER A 40 11.19 -27.67 3.24
N GLN A 41 11.80 -27.30 4.37
CA GLN A 41 11.16 -27.39 5.70
C GLN A 41 9.98 -26.45 5.83
N VAL A 42 10.11 -25.21 5.35
CA VAL A 42 9.04 -24.21 5.34
C VAL A 42 7.83 -24.71 4.54
N ILE A 43 8.05 -25.20 3.32
CA ILE A 43 6.99 -25.76 2.46
C ILE A 43 6.35 -26.98 3.14
N SER A 44 7.15 -27.86 3.72
CA SER A 44 6.62 -29.07 4.42
C SER A 44 5.78 -28.71 5.64
N SER A 45 6.20 -27.72 6.42
CA SER A 45 5.43 -27.20 7.56
C SER A 45 4.11 -26.62 7.10
N ALA A 46 4.13 -25.74 6.10
CA ALA A 46 2.94 -25.11 5.55
C ALA A 46 1.94 -26.16 5.01
N GLU A 47 2.41 -27.15 4.27
CA GLU A 47 1.57 -28.22 3.73
C GLU A 47 0.99 -29.13 4.84
N SER A 48 1.73 -29.36 5.93
CA SER A 48 1.23 -30.09 7.10
C SER A 48 0.05 -29.38 7.75
N HIS A 49 0.18 -28.07 7.99
CA HIS A 49 -0.89 -27.26 8.55
C HIS A 49 -2.08 -27.16 7.59
N TYR A 50 -1.83 -26.97 6.30
CA TYR A 50 -2.89 -26.96 5.30
C TYR A 50 -3.73 -28.25 5.33
N LYS A 51 -3.09 -29.43 5.36
CA LYS A 51 -3.81 -30.73 5.46
C LYS A 51 -4.63 -30.88 6.73
N LYS A 52 -4.10 -30.41 7.86
CA LYS A 52 -4.89 -30.39 9.12
C LYS A 52 -6.10 -29.46 9.01
N GLY A 53 -5.95 -28.32 8.32
CA GLY A 53 -7.05 -27.42 8.02
C GLY A 53 -8.13 -28.07 7.16
N GLU A 54 -7.76 -28.81 6.11
CA GLU A 54 -8.69 -29.58 5.29
C GLU A 54 -9.46 -30.63 6.10
N GLN A 55 -8.75 -31.37 6.96
CA GLN A 55 -9.37 -32.38 7.82
C GLN A 55 -10.36 -31.75 8.80
N ALA A 56 -9.97 -30.66 9.46
CA ALA A 56 -10.83 -29.95 10.38
C ALA A 56 -12.07 -29.36 9.68
N TYR A 57 -11.90 -28.81 8.47
CA TYR A 57 -13.00 -28.32 7.65
C TYR A 57 -13.99 -29.42 7.31
N SER A 58 -13.50 -30.59 6.85
CA SER A 58 -14.32 -31.74 6.52
C SER A 58 -15.07 -32.32 7.72
N ALA A 59 -14.53 -32.13 8.93
CA ALA A 59 -15.15 -32.51 10.19
C ALA A 59 -16.18 -31.47 10.72
N GLY A 60 -16.38 -30.34 10.02
CA GLY A 60 -17.23 -29.24 10.49
C GLY A 60 -16.62 -28.38 11.60
N GLU A 61 -15.32 -28.58 11.91
CA GLU A 61 -14.56 -27.84 12.91
C GLU A 61 -14.00 -26.52 12.33
N TYR A 62 -14.86 -25.65 11.82
CA TYR A 62 -14.46 -24.47 11.03
C TYR A 62 -13.46 -23.54 11.75
N ALA A 63 -13.63 -23.35 13.06
CA ALA A 63 -12.70 -22.53 13.84
C ALA A 63 -11.30 -23.16 13.95
N ARG A 64 -11.20 -24.48 13.92
CA ARG A 64 -9.94 -25.22 13.90
C ARG A 64 -9.34 -25.20 12.50
N ALA A 65 -10.15 -25.45 11.48
CA ALA A 65 -9.73 -25.39 10.08
C ALA A 65 -9.06 -24.05 9.77
N ARG A 66 -9.70 -22.97 10.20
CA ARG A 66 -9.17 -21.62 10.04
C ARG A 66 -7.80 -21.46 10.71
N ARG A 67 -7.66 -21.83 11.98
CA ARG A 67 -6.35 -21.72 12.66
C ARG A 67 -5.24 -22.48 11.94
N GLU A 68 -5.54 -23.69 11.46
CA GLU A 68 -4.56 -24.50 10.76
C GLU A 68 -4.20 -23.89 9.39
N PHE A 69 -5.16 -23.30 8.68
CA PHE A 69 -4.87 -22.55 7.44
C PHE A 69 -4.04 -21.31 7.70
N ASP A 70 -4.28 -20.61 8.80
CA ASP A 70 -3.50 -19.46 9.23
C ASP A 70 -2.05 -19.84 9.53
N GLU A 71 -1.85 -20.92 10.30
CA GLU A 71 -0.51 -21.47 10.61
C GLU A 71 0.23 -21.93 9.33
N ALA A 72 -0.50 -22.43 8.32
CA ALA A 72 0.08 -22.79 7.04
C ALA A 72 0.70 -21.57 6.34
N LEU A 73 0.01 -20.43 6.30
CA LEU A 73 0.49 -19.20 5.70
C LEU A 73 1.61 -18.56 6.55
N ASP A 74 1.43 -18.54 7.87
CA ASP A 74 2.42 -17.98 8.80
C ASP A 74 3.75 -18.78 8.78
N SER A 75 3.72 -20.09 8.58
CA SER A 75 4.92 -20.91 8.39
C SER A 75 5.81 -20.40 7.26
N ILE A 76 5.21 -19.79 6.23
CA ILE A 76 5.94 -19.22 5.08
C ILE A 76 6.34 -17.78 5.37
N LEU A 77 5.39 -16.94 5.81
CA LEU A 77 5.58 -15.50 5.99
C LEU A 77 6.57 -15.15 7.10
N LEU A 78 6.60 -15.95 8.17
CA LEU A 78 7.48 -15.75 9.34
C LEU A 78 8.80 -16.52 9.23
N SER A 79 9.01 -17.25 8.13
CA SER A 79 10.28 -17.97 7.91
C SER A 79 11.44 -17.00 7.64
N ALA A 80 12.66 -17.46 7.88
CA ALA A 80 13.86 -16.70 7.51
C ALA A 80 14.06 -16.61 5.99
N VAL A 81 13.40 -17.49 5.21
CA VAL A 81 13.43 -17.46 3.74
C VAL A 81 12.51 -16.35 3.25
N ASN A 82 13.07 -15.36 2.56
CA ASN A 82 12.28 -14.27 2.02
C ASN A 82 11.47 -14.75 0.80
N VAL A 83 10.16 -14.97 0.99
CA VAL A 83 9.20 -15.42 -0.04
C VAL A 83 9.29 -14.60 -1.33
N ARG A 84 9.64 -13.33 -1.25
CA ARG A 84 9.68 -12.40 -2.41
C ARG A 84 10.92 -12.56 -3.26
N ASN A 85 12.00 -13.05 -2.67
CA ASN A 85 13.27 -13.24 -3.35
C ASN A 85 13.46 -14.69 -3.85
N ASP A 86 12.52 -15.59 -3.51
CA ASP A 86 12.52 -16.98 -3.95
C ASP A 86 11.27 -17.24 -4.79
N GLU A 87 11.45 -17.42 -6.10
CA GLU A 87 10.36 -17.60 -7.06
C GLU A 87 9.53 -18.85 -6.78
N GLU A 88 10.17 -19.97 -6.42
CA GLU A 88 9.49 -21.24 -6.11
C GLU A 88 8.60 -21.08 -4.87
N LEU A 89 9.12 -20.49 -3.80
CA LEU A 89 8.35 -20.24 -2.59
C LEU A 89 7.22 -19.23 -2.81
N SER A 90 7.43 -18.22 -3.65
CA SER A 90 6.41 -17.25 -4.05
C SER A 90 5.28 -17.90 -4.85
N VAL A 91 5.59 -18.80 -5.77
CA VAL A 91 4.60 -19.57 -6.54
C VAL A 91 3.82 -20.51 -5.62
N TYR A 92 4.52 -21.23 -4.74
CA TYR A 92 3.87 -22.11 -3.76
C TYR A 92 2.94 -21.32 -2.82
N TYR A 93 3.38 -20.19 -2.29
CA TYR A 93 2.59 -19.33 -1.42
C TYR A 93 1.29 -18.85 -2.09
N ARG A 94 1.37 -18.38 -3.33
CA ARG A 94 0.15 -17.98 -4.10
C ARG A 94 -0.80 -19.15 -4.30
N SER A 95 -0.28 -20.32 -4.67
CA SER A 95 -1.09 -21.55 -4.82
C SER A 95 -1.76 -21.94 -3.49
N LEU A 96 -1.06 -21.82 -2.36
CA LEU A 96 -1.58 -22.11 -1.04
C LEU A 96 -2.74 -21.15 -0.68
N ILE A 97 -2.59 -19.85 -0.96
CA ILE A 97 -3.67 -18.87 -0.77
C ILE A 97 -4.90 -19.24 -1.60
N GLU A 98 -4.74 -19.58 -2.87
CA GLU A 98 -5.87 -19.96 -3.75
C GLU A 98 -6.58 -21.23 -3.25
N ARG A 99 -5.82 -22.19 -2.74
CA ARG A 99 -6.36 -23.42 -2.15
C ARG A 99 -7.17 -23.13 -0.88
N ILE A 100 -6.66 -22.26 0.00
CA ILE A 100 -7.35 -21.85 1.24
C ILE A 100 -8.60 -21.03 0.91
N ASN A 101 -8.54 -20.12 -0.04
CA ASN A 101 -9.68 -19.29 -0.43
C ASN A 101 -10.89 -20.11 -0.89
N ARG A 102 -10.67 -21.25 -1.53
CA ARG A 102 -11.79 -22.17 -1.90
C ARG A 102 -12.58 -22.65 -0.69
N TYR A 103 -11.91 -22.95 0.42
CA TYR A 103 -12.59 -23.32 1.67
C TYR A 103 -13.28 -22.12 2.32
N GLN A 104 -12.72 -20.92 2.19
CA GLN A 104 -13.33 -19.69 2.70
C GLN A 104 -14.65 -19.38 1.98
N ILE A 105 -14.66 -19.47 0.65
CA ILE A 105 -15.87 -19.25 -0.18
C ILE A 105 -16.95 -20.31 0.17
N ALA A 106 -16.57 -21.59 0.24
CA ALA A 106 -17.51 -22.67 0.59
C ALA A 106 -18.10 -22.52 2.01
N ALA A 107 -17.33 -21.99 2.97
CA ALA A 107 -17.83 -21.71 4.32
C ALA A 107 -18.82 -20.54 4.36
N LEU A 108 -18.63 -19.52 3.51
CA LEU A 108 -19.57 -18.38 3.36
C LEU A 108 -20.92 -18.82 2.80
N GLU A 109 -20.92 -19.76 1.83
CA GLU A 109 -22.14 -20.30 1.22
C GLU A 109 -22.97 -21.11 2.22
N GLN A 110 -22.36 -21.72 3.23
CA GLN A 110 -23.04 -22.54 4.25
C GLN A 110 -23.67 -21.75 5.41
N LYS A 111 -23.72 -20.41 5.36
CA LYS A 111 -24.31 -19.50 6.37
C LYS A 111 -23.77 -19.60 7.81
N ASP A 112 -22.70 -20.32 8.04
CA ASP A 112 -22.10 -20.48 9.37
C ASP A 112 -21.01 -19.45 9.73
N GLY A 113 -21.12 -18.23 9.22
CA GLY A 113 -20.45 -17.02 9.75
C GLY A 113 -18.92 -17.06 9.93
N GLY A 114 -18.23 -18.02 9.32
CA GLY A 114 -16.87 -18.39 9.70
C GLY A 114 -15.74 -17.56 9.10
N PHE A 115 -15.94 -16.86 8.00
CA PHE A 115 -14.87 -16.09 7.35
C PHE A 115 -15.39 -14.69 7.01
N SER A 116 -14.72 -13.64 7.50
CA SER A 116 -15.06 -12.27 7.14
C SER A 116 -14.48 -11.95 5.76
N GLU A 117 -15.27 -11.30 4.90
CA GLU A 117 -14.83 -10.75 3.64
C GLU A 117 -13.65 -9.81 3.85
N GLN A 118 -12.54 -10.07 3.16
CA GLN A 118 -11.54 -9.02 2.95
C GLN A 118 -12.16 -7.98 2.02
N ARG A 119 -12.22 -6.74 2.51
CA ARG A 119 -12.70 -5.64 1.72
C ARG A 119 -11.58 -5.21 0.76
N HIS A 120 -11.67 -5.60 -0.50
CA HIS A 120 -10.75 -5.19 -1.55
C HIS A 120 -11.52 -4.35 -2.56
N GLU A 121 -11.06 -3.14 -2.80
CA GLU A 121 -11.63 -2.25 -3.82
C GLU A 121 -10.53 -1.93 -4.85
N PRO A 122 -10.84 -1.96 -6.18
CA PRO A 122 -9.85 -1.62 -7.20
C PRO A 122 -9.28 -0.22 -7.00
N SER A 123 -7.98 -0.06 -7.24
CA SER A 123 -7.34 1.25 -7.17
C SER A 123 -7.74 2.12 -8.37
N PRO A 124 -8.07 3.41 -8.17
CA PRO A 124 -8.23 4.37 -9.25
C PRO A 124 -6.97 4.55 -10.11
N LEU A 125 -5.79 4.25 -9.56
CA LEU A 125 -4.52 4.31 -10.27
C LEU A 125 -4.49 3.40 -11.50
N ASP A 126 -5.08 2.19 -11.41
CA ASP A 126 -5.16 1.25 -12.55
C ASP A 126 -5.90 1.88 -13.75
N LYS A 127 -6.92 2.71 -13.49
CA LYS A 127 -7.63 3.46 -14.54
C LYS A 127 -6.77 4.58 -15.13
N LEU A 128 -6.03 5.28 -14.29
CA LEU A 128 -5.13 6.36 -14.71
C LEU A 128 -4.02 5.84 -15.62
N ALA A 129 -3.46 4.67 -15.29
CA ALA A 129 -2.42 4.01 -16.07
C ALA A 129 -2.90 3.62 -17.49
N SER A 130 -4.20 3.37 -17.67
CA SER A 130 -4.81 2.97 -18.94
C SER A 130 -5.37 4.13 -19.78
N LEU A 131 -5.25 5.40 -19.33
CA LEU A 131 -5.75 6.55 -20.08
C LEU A 131 -4.95 6.76 -21.37
N SER A 132 -5.68 6.91 -22.47
CA SER A 132 -5.16 7.33 -23.77
C SER A 132 -5.23 8.85 -23.92
N ASP A 133 -4.49 9.40 -24.88
CA ASP A 133 -4.56 10.84 -25.22
C ASP A 133 -6.00 11.26 -25.56
N ALA A 134 -6.80 10.39 -26.18
CA ALA A 134 -8.23 10.63 -26.48
C ALA A 134 -9.07 10.79 -25.19
N ASP A 135 -8.71 10.17 -24.09
CA ASP A 135 -9.40 10.34 -22.82
C ASP A 135 -9.11 11.68 -22.15
N LEU A 136 -8.05 12.35 -22.57
CA LEU A 136 -7.53 13.61 -22.02
C LEU A 136 -7.82 14.83 -22.95
N GLU A 137 -8.59 14.65 -24.04
CA GLU A 137 -8.73 15.61 -25.15
C GLU A 137 -9.44 16.93 -24.87
N GLN A 138 -9.89 17.22 -23.67
CA GLN A 138 -10.48 18.53 -23.36
C GLN A 138 -9.62 19.36 -22.40
N PRO A 139 -8.66 20.17 -22.91
CA PRO A 139 -8.01 21.16 -22.05
C PRO A 139 -9.06 22.10 -21.47
N ALA A 140 -8.89 22.47 -20.22
CA ALA A 140 -9.69 23.50 -19.59
C ALA A 140 -9.35 24.86 -20.21
N GLU A 141 -10.14 25.32 -21.17
CA GLU A 141 -9.77 26.47 -21.99
C GLU A 141 -9.54 27.77 -21.23
N ASP A 142 -10.13 28.03 -20.07
CA ASP A 142 -10.05 29.37 -19.47
C ASP A 142 -9.94 29.48 -17.95
N GLN A 143 -9.78 28.40 -17.20
CA GLN A 143 -9.83 28.48 -15.74
C GLN A 143 -8.58 27.95 -15.01
N ALA A 144 -7.60 27.52 -15.70
CA ALA A 144 -6.35 27.10 -15.09
C ALA A 144 -5.46 28.31 -14.75
N ASP A 145 -6.03 29.33 -14.10
CA ASP A 145 -5.22 30.22 -13.29
C ASP A 145 -4.80 29.40 -12.04
N VAL A 146 -3.72 28.69 -12.22
CA VAL A 146 -3.00 27.99 -11.17
C VAL A 146 -2.18 28.97 -10.32
N GLY A 147 -2.55 30.25 -10.33
CA GLY A 147 -1.99 31.28 -9.48
C GLY A 147 -2.23 30.96 -8.02
N GLY A 148 -1.18 30.74 -7.28
CA GLY A 148 -1.16 30.46 -5.85
C GLY A 148 0.25 30.10 -5.39
N ALA A 149 0.53 30.16 -4.10
CA ALA A 149 1.78 29.71 -3.51
C ALA A 149 1.84 28.18 -3.57
N TYR A 150 2.25 27.64 -4.72
CA TYR A 150 2.51 26.21 -4.89
C TYR A 150 3.98 25.90 -4.62
N ASN A 151 4.24 24.73 -4.07
CA ASN A 151 5.61 24.22 -3.93
C ASN A 151 6.19 23.71 -5.27
N PHE A 152 5.42 23.81 -6.37
CA PHE A 152 5.75 23.28 -7.70
C PHE A 152 5.76 24.39 -8.76
N LYS A 153 6.77 24.35 -9.65
CA LYS A 153 7.01 25.41 -10.65
C LYS A 153 6.17 25.27 -11.91
N PHE A 154 5.70 24.07 -12.24
CA PHE A 154 5.15 23.74 -13.57
C PHE A 154 3.64 23.46 -13.59
N MET A 155 2.88 24.15 -12.73
CA MET A 155 1.42 23.98 -12.65
C MET A 155 0.67 24.34 -13.95
N ALA A 156 1.28 25.18 -14.82
CA ALA A 156 0.70 25.62 -16.08
C ALA A 156 1.02 24.71 -17.29
N ALA A 157 1.74 23.59 -17.08
CA ALA A 157 2.07 22.67 -18.17
C ALA A 157 0.80 22.14 -18.87
N PRO A 158 0.80 21.98 -20.21
CA PRO A 158 -0.36 21.50 -20.96
C PRO A 158 -0.93 20.16 -20.40
N ALA A 159 -0.04 19.21 -20.07
CA ALA A 159 -0.44 17.93 -19.47
C ALA A 159 -1.16 18.11 -18.14
N VAL A 160 -0.77 19.06 -17.29
CA VAL A 160 -1.49 19.37 -16.03
C VAL A 160 -2.90 19.90 -16.32
N LYS A 161 -3.04 20.80 -17.30
CA LYS A 161 -4.37 21.34 -17.70
C LYS A 161 -5.30 20.27 -18.24
N GLN A 162 -4.78 19.29 -18.98
CA GLN A 162 -5.55 18.14 -19.47
C GLN A 162 -6.13 17.35 -18.28
N PHE A 163 -5.31 17.06 -17.27
CA PHE A 163 -5.80 16.35 -16.07
C PHE A 163 -6.75 17.20 -15.21
N VAL A 164 -6.61 18.52 -15.17
CA VAL A 164 -7.62 19.39 -14.57
C VAL A 164 -8.95 19.20 -15.31
N GLY A 165 -8.98 19.22 -16.63
CA GLY A 165 -10.15 18.93 -17.44
C GLY A 165 -10.76 17.56 -17.15
N TYR A 166 -9.94 16.53 -17.13
CA TYR A 166 -10.33 15.14 -16.84
C TYR A 166 -11.03 15.00 -15.48
N PHE A 167 -10.45 15.57 -14.42
CA PHE A 167 -11.01 15.47 -13.07
C PHE A 167 -12.20 16.40 -12.81
N THR A 168 -12.33 17.51 -13.55
CA THR A 168 -13.38 18.49 -13.28
C THR A 168 -14.61 18.33 -14.16
N ARG A 169 -14.47 17.86 -15.38
CA ARG A 169 -15.54 17.77 -16.39
C ARG A 169 -15.63 16.41 -17.07
N GLY A 170 -14.52 15.68 -17.11
CA GLY A 170 -14.40 14.38 -17.79
C GLY A 170 -14.85 13.21 -16.93
N ARG A 171 -14.53 12.02 -17.42
CA ARG A 171 -14.87 10.72 -16.78
C ARG A 171 -14.28 10.54 -15.38
N GLY A 172 -13.25 11.31 -15.01
CA GLY A 172 -12.62 11.27 -13.70
C GLY A 172 -13.40 11.98 -12.60
N ARG A 173 -14.39 12.83 -12.94
CA ARG A 173 -15.07 13.70 -11.98
C ARG A 173 -15.70 12.94 -10.82
N GLU A 174 -16.51 11.93 -11.10
CA GLU A 174 -17.23 11.17 -10.07
C GLU A 174 -16.27 10.47 -9.12
N THR A 175 -15.26 9.80 -9.67
CA THR A 175 -14.19 9.14 -8.87
C THR A 175 -13.42 10.14 -8.03
N PHE A 176 -13.15 11.33 -8.58
CA PHE A 176 -12.48 12.41 -7.87
C PHE A 176 -13.30 12.93 -6.68
N GLU A 177 -14.59 13.19 -6.88
CA GLU A 177 -15.52 13.61 -5.81
C GLU A 177 -15.63 12.56 -4.69
N ALA A 178 -15.72 11.27 -5.06
CA ALA A 178 -15.75 10.19 -4.08
C ALA A 178 -14.47 10.18 -3.22
N GLY A 179 -13.31 10.42 -3.83
CA GLY A 179 -12.05 10.56 -3.12
C GLY A 179 -12.01 11.80 -2.21
N LEU A 180 -12.52 12.95 -2.69
CA LEU A 180 -12.63 14.15 -1.85
C LEU A 180 -13.47 13.90 -0.60
N ARG A 181 -14.58 13.17 -0.72
CA ARG A 181 -15.41 12.79 0.45
C ARG A 181 -14.62 11.93 1.44
N ARG A 182 -13.90 10.91 0.95
CA ARG A 182 -13.06 10.06 1.83
C ARG A 182 -11.91 10.82 2.47
N SER A 183 -11.35 11.82 1.77
CA SER A 183 -10.23 12.64 2.28
C SER A 183 -10.58 13.34 3.60
N ALA A 184 -11.85 13.67 3.83
CA ALA A 184 -12.31 14.35 5.05
C ALA A 184 -11.91 13.59 6.32
N LYS A 185 -11.85 12.26 6.26
CA LYS A 185 -11.48 11.41 7.40
C LYS A 185 -9.97 11.45 7.72
N TYR A 186 -9.12 11.53 6.69
CA TYR A 186 -7.68 11.28 6.86
C TYR A 186 -6.81 12.52 6.62
N ARG A 187 -7.33 13.54 5.95
CA ARG A 187 -6.58 14.70 5.47
C ARG A 187 -5.80 15.43 6.56
N ASP A 188 -6.40 15.69 7.71
CA ASP A 188 -5.76 16.43 8.79
C ASP A 188 -4.66 15.60 9.46
N MET A 189 -4.88 14.30 9.65
CA MET A 189 -3.87 13.36 10.11
C MET A 189 -2.69 13.32 9.13
N ALA A 190 -2.97 13.20 7.82
CA ALA A 190 -1.93 13.17 6.81
C ALA A 190 -1.11 14.48 6.76
N ARG A 191 -1.77 15.64 6.83
CA ARG A 191 -1.08 16.94 6.91
C ARG A 191 -0.16 17.05 8.10
N ARG A 192 -0.62 16.61 9.28
CA ARG A 192 0.19 16.61 10.49
C ARG A 192 1.44 15.74 10.32
N ILE A 193 1.28 14.51 9.83
CA ILE A 193 2.39 13.57 9.63
C ILE A 193 3.38 14.08 8.57
N PHE A 194 2.91 14.59 7.43
CA PHE A 194 3.79 15.15 6.39
C PHE A 194 4.59 16.34 6.92
N LYS A 195 3.97 17.20 7.71
CA LYS A 195 4.67 18.32 8.37
C LYS A 195 5.72 17.83 9.37
N GLU A 196 5.40 16.81 10.17
CA GLU A 196 6.34 16.18 11.12
C GLU A 196 7.56 15.59 10.41
N GLU A 197 7.38 14.94 9.24
CA GLU A 197 8.46 14.33 8.47
C GLU A 197 9.17 15.34 7.52
N GLY A 198 8.76 16.61 7.52
CA GLY A 198 9.37 17.67 6.71
C GLY A 198 9.08 17.58 5.21
N VAL A 199 7.91 17.04 4.84
CA VAL A 199 7.44 16.92 3.45
C VAL A 199 6.40 17.99 3.16
N PRO A 200 6.38 18.62 1.96
CA PRO A 200 5.36 19.58 1.59
C PRO A 200 3.95 19.03 1.76
N THR A 201 3.12 19.75 2.50
CA THR A 201 1.76 19.28 2.85
C THR A 201 0.81 19.23 1.65
N ASP A 202 1.15 19.85 0.53
CA ASP A 202 0.42 19.69 -0.74
C ASP A 202 0.50 18.27 -1.28
N LEU A 203 1.58 17.55 -0.97
CA LEU A 203 1.78 16.16 -1.42
C LEU A 203 0.86 15.13 -0.75
N ILE A 204 0.09 15.50 0.27
CA ILE A 204 -0.96 14.61 0.78
C ILE A 204 -1.98 14.23 -0.30
N TRP A 205 -2.14 15.09 -1.32
CA TRP A 205 -3.05 14.84 -2.43
C TRP A 205 -2.59 13.74 -3.40
N LEU A 206 -1.37 13.23 -3.23
CA LEU A 206 -0.92 11.97 -3.83
C LEU A 206 -1.91 10.82 -3.54
N ALA A 207 -2.44 10.75 -2.32
CA ALA A 207 -3.43 9.76 -1.91
C ALA A 207 -4.73 9.79 -2.74
N GLN A 208 -5.07 10.94 -3.34
CA GLN A 208 -6.20 11.07 -4.25
C GLN A 208 -5.97 10.31 -5.55
N VAL A 209 -4.75 10.38 -6.09
CA VAL A 209 -4.35 9.71 -7.33
C VAL A 209 -4.15 8.21 -7.08
N GLU A 210 -3.49 7.85 -5.98
CA GLU A 210 -3.16 6.48 -5.64
C GLU A 210 -4.40 5.62 -5.39
N SER A 211 -5.30 6.08 -4.52
CA SER A 211 -6.43 5.26 -4.06
C SER A 211 -7.75 6.03 -3.93
N GLY A 212 -7.77 7.34 -4.20
CA GLY A 212 -8.88 8.20 -3.77
C GLY A 212 -9.09 8.12 -2.26
N TRP A 213 -8.02 8.09 -1.46
CA TRP A 213 -8.04 8.00 0.00
C TRP A 213 -8.66 6.72 0.57
N ASN A 214 -8.63 5.62 -0.19
CA ASN A 214 -9.24 4.36 0.22
C ASN A 214 -8.20 3.44 0.89
N PRO A 215 -8.32 3.12 2.20
CA PRO A 215 -7.39 2.21 2.88
C PRO A 215 -7.54 0.74 2.43
N TYR A 216 -8.63 0.41 1.75
CA TYR A 216 -8.91 -0.93 1.24
C TYR A 216 -8.53 -1.12 -0.23
N ALA A 217 -8.00 -0.07 -0.88
CA ALA A 217 -7.63 -0.14 -2.29
C ALA A 217 -6.49 -1.15 -2.52
N VAL A 218 -6.65 -1.97 -3.56
CA VAL A 218 -5.65 -2.92 -4.03
C VAL A 218 -5.53 -2.80 -5.54
N SER A 219 -4.30 -2.59 -6.04
CA SER A 219 -4.03 -2.52 -7.48
C SER A 219 -3.75 -3.90 -8.07
N SER A 220 -3.76 -3.98 -9.39
CA SER A 220 -3.34 -5.16 -10.16
C SER A 220 -1.89 -5.60 -9.88
N ALA A 221 -1.03 -4.67 -9.40
CA ALA A 221 0.35 -4.92 -8.98
C ALA A 221 0.48 -5.22 -7.48
N GLU A 222 -0.62 -5.59 -6.78
CA GLU A 222 -0.65 -5.85 -5.33
C GLU A 222 -0.24 -4.66 -4.44
N ALA A 223 -0.25 -3.44 -5.01
CA ALA A 223 -0.09 -2.24 -4.20
C ALA A 223 -1.34 -2.03 -3.35
N ARG A 224 -1.18 -1.56 -2.09
CA ARG A 224 -2.27 -1.56 -1.12
C ARG A 224 -2.37 -0.27 -0.31
N GLY A 225 -3.62 0.06 0.05
CA GLY A 225 -3.96 1.10 0.99
C GLY A 225 -4.00 2.50 0.40
N ILE A 226 -4.10 3.51 1.25
CA ILE A 226 -4.21 4.92 0.85
C ILE A 226 -3.06 5.34 -0.08
N TRP A 227 -1.86 4.83 0.17
CA TRP A 227 -0.60 5.24 -0.45
C TRP A 227 -0.05 4.23 -1.46
N GLN A 228 -0.80 3.16 -1.76
CA GLN A 228 -0.48 2.13 -2.74
C GLN A 228 0.96 1.59 -2.64
N PHE A 229 1.37 1.22 -1.43
CA PHE A 229 2.65 0.56 -1.25
C PHE A 229 2.64 -0.85 -1.84
N ILE A 230 3.60 -1.15 -2.72
CA ILE A 230 3.93 -2.53 -3.05
C ILE A 230 4.61 -3.19 -1.84
N PRO A 231 4.50 -4.53 -1.70
CA PRO A 231 5.02 -5.23 -0.52
C PRO A 231 6.47 -4.89 -0.15
N SER A 232 7.40 -4.92 -1.11
CA SER A 232 8.82 -4.67 -0.88
C SER A 232 9.12 -3.25 -0.39
N THR A 233 8.49 -2.25 -1.03
CA THR A 233 8.65 -0.85 -0.64
C THR A 233 8.02 -0.60 0.74
N GLY A 234 6.83 -1.17 1.00
CA GLY A 234 6.21 -1.09 2.33
C GLY A 234 7.13 -1.61 3.42
N SER A 235 7.70 -2.80 3.25
CA SER A 235 8.64 -3.39 4.22
C SER A 235 9.90 -2.53 4.42
N ARG A 236 10.45 -1.96 3.34
CA ARG A 236 11.62 -1.06 3.40
C ARG A 236 11.36 0.18 4.25
N PHE A 237 10.11 0.67 4.26
CA PHE A 237 9.70 1.84 5.05
C PHE A 237 8.96 1.47 6.35
N GLY A 238 9.11 0.23 6.83
CA GLY A 238 8.69 -0.21 8.15
C GLY A 238 7.25 -0.66 8.27
N LEU A 239 6.58 -0.99 7.14
CA LEU A 239 5.23 -1.55 7.15
C LEU A 239 5.29 -3.07 7.19
N SER A 240 4.87 -3.63 8.31
CA SER A 240 4.79 -5.08 8.53
C SER A 240 3.63 -5.69 7.76
N GLN A 241 3.84 -6.93 7.30
CA GLN A 241 2.83 -7.70 6.60
C GLN A 241 2.86 -9.13 7.14
N SER A 242 1.71 -9.61 7.55
CA SER A 242 1.45 -10.99 7.97
C SER A 242 0.10 -11.43 7.42
N TYR A 243 -0.28 -12.66 7.66
CA TYR A 243 -1.63 -13.13 7.35
C TYR A 243 -2.72 -12.27 8.03
N TRP A 244 -2.51 -11.88 9.29
CA TRP A 244 -3.50 -11.16 10.11
C TRP A 244 -3.51 -9.65 9.87
N VAL A 245 -2.35 -9.08 9.59
CA VAL A 245 -2.14 -7.62 9.57
C VAL A 245 -1.36 -7.22 8.33
N ASP A 246 -1.88 -6.25 7.59
CA ASP A 246 -1.14 -5.57 6.54
C ASP A 246 -1.11 -4.06 6.82
N GLU A 247 0.01 -3.59 7.37
CA GLU A 247 0.16 -2.19 7.78
C GLU A 247 0.18 -1.20 6.60
N ARG A 248 0.20 -1.68 5.36
CA ARG A 248 0.02 -0.83 4.17
C ARG A 248 -1.41 -0.24 4.13
N SER A 249 -2.37 -0.93 4.75
CA SER A 249 -3.74 -0.44 4.93
C SER A 249 -3.91 0.43 6.19
N ASP A 250 -2.97 0.43 7.14
CA ASP A 250 -3.02 1.29 8.33
C ASP A 250 -2.88 2.77 7.92
N PRO A 251 -3.88 3.62 8.19
CA PRO A 251 -3.85 5.00 7.71
C PRO A 251 -2.69 5.83 8.25
N GLU A 252 -2.32 5.68 9.52
CA GLU A 252 -1.25 6.48 10.13
C GLU A 252 0.14 5.94 9.78
N LYS A 253 0.33 4.61 9.89
CA LYS A 253 1.62 3.98 9.60
C LYS A 253 1.99 4.15 8.12
N SER A 254 1.04 3.87 7.21
CA SER A 254 1.29 4.02 5.78
C SER A 254 1.48 5.48 5.37
N THR A 255 0.80 6.44 6.02
CA THR A 255 1.04 7.87 5.78
C THR A 255 2.45 8.27 6.20
N ARG A 256 2.93 7.81 7.36
CA ARG A 256 4.30 8.09 7.80
C ARG A 256 5.34 7.44 6.89
N ALA A 257 5.10 6.22 6.46
CA ALA A 257 5.94 5.54 5.48
C ALA A 257 6.00 6.29 4.14
N ALA A 258 4.85 6.78 3.64
CA ALA A 258 4.78 7.55 2.40
C ALA A 258 5.55 8.87 2.50
N ALA A 259 5.39 9.61 3.61
CA ALA A 259 6.14 10.83 3.85
C ALA A 259 7.66 10.57 3.88
N ARG A 260 8.11 9.52 4.56
CA ARG A 260 9.53 9.14 4.62
C ARG A 260 10.07 8.69 3.27
N TYR A 261 9.28 7.94 2.50
CA TYR A 261 9.68 7.53 1.15
C TYR A 261 9.80 8.73 0.21
N LEU A 262 8.82 9.63 0.20
CA LEU A 262 8.87 10.87 -0.58
C LEU A 262 10.07 11.75 -0.19
N LYS A 263 10.34 11.88 1.12
CA LYS A 263 11.51 12.62 1.59
C LYS A 263 12.81 12.00 1.08
N TRP A 264 12.95 10.67 1.22
CA TRP A 264 14.12 9.95 0.74
C TRP A 264 14.32 10.12 -0.78
N LEU A 265 13.23 10.06 -1.57
CA LEU A 265 13.26 10.30 -3.01
C LEU A 265 13.64 11.76 -3.33
N SER A 266 13.06 12.72 -2.61
CA SER A 266 13.39 14.15 -2.78
C SER A 266 14.86 14.42 -2.48
N ASP A 267 15.41 13.86 -1.42
CA ASP A 267 16.83 13.99 -1.07
C ASP A 267 17.72 13.37 -2.17
N ARG A 268 17.32 12.21 -2.74
CA ARG A 268 18.01 11.58 -3.88
C ARG A 268 18.06 12.45 -5.12
N TYR A 269 16.98 13.19 -5.41
CA TYR A 269 16.85 14.05 -6.60
C TYR A 269 17.07 15.54 -6.28
N HIS A 270 17.85 15.87 -5.24
CA HIS A 270 18.24 17.24 -4.89
C HIS A 270 17.04 18.19 -4.74
N GLN A 271 16.01 17.75 -4.03
CA GLN A 271 14.74 18.48 -3.78
C GLN A 271 13.89 18.73 -5.04
N ASN A 272 14.13 17.96 -6.11
CA ASN A 272 13.24 17.94 -7.26
C ASN A 272 12.05 17.02 -6.99
N TRP A 273 10.93 17.61 -6.57
CA TRP A 273 9.73 16.88 -6.19
C TRP A 273 9.06 16.19 -7.36
N GLU A 274 9.14 16.74 -8.58
CA GLU A 274 8.59 16.12 -9.79
C GLU A 274 9.30 14.81 -10.11
N LEU A 275 10.63 14.77 -10.00
CA LEU A 275 11.40 13.53 -10.14
C LEU A 275 11.13 12.56 -8.98
N ALA A 276 10.94 13.06 -7.75
CA ALA A 276 10.58 12.25 -6.61
C ALA A 276 9.21 11.58 -6.80
N LEU A 277 8.21 12.31 -7.31
CA LEU A 277 6.90 11.78 -7.64
C LEU A 277 6.98 10.74 -8.77
N ALA A 278 7.76 11.01 -9.82
CA ALA A 278 8.00 10.05 -10.88
C ALA A 278 8.60 8.74 -10.34
N ALA A 279 9.59 8.86 -9.43
CA ALA A 279 10.23 7.70 -8.81
C ALA A 279 9.32 6.97 -7.79
N TYR A 280 8.39 7.66 -7.15
CA TYR A 280 7.38 7.03 -6.31
C TYR A 280 6.52 6.04 -7.12
N ASN A 281 6.12 6.43 -8.33
CA ASN A 281 5.31 5.61 -9.23
C ASN A 281 6.12 4.46 -9.88
N THR A 282 7.23 4.81 -10.58
CA THR A 282 7.93 3.82 -11.41
C THR A 282 9.16 3.19 -10.75
N GLY A 283 9.50 3.62 -9.55
CA GLY A 283 10.74 3.25 -8.85
C GLY A 283 11.93 4.13 -9.25
N GLU A 284 12.82 4.34 -8.28
CA GLU A 284 14.03 5.16 -8.46
C GLU A 284 14.97 4.66 -9.57
N GLY A 285 15.06 3.36 -9.76
CA GLY A 285 15.93 2.77 -10.79
C GLY A 285 15.53 3.16 -12.22
N ASN A 286 14.23 3.26 -12.50
CA ASN A 286 13.74 3.69 -13.80
C ASN A 286 14.01 5.18 -14.07
N VAL A 287 13.85 6.03 -13.06
CA VAL A 287 14.16 7.46 -13.16
C VAL A 287 15.67 7.70 -13.33
N ASP A 288 16.49 6.99 -12.54
CA ASP A 288 17.96 7.06 -12.68
C ASP A 288 18.41 6.64 -14.08
N SER A 289 17.83 5.56 -14.62
CA SER A 289 18.10 5.10 -15.99
C SER A 289 17.67 6.12 -17.04
N ALA A 290 16.53 6.78 -16.84
CA ALA A 290 16.06 7.85 -17.73
C ALA A 290 17.00 9.04 -17.71
N ILE A 291 17.46 9.49 -16.53
CA ILE A 291 18.44 10.55 -16.35
C ILE A 291 19.77 10.19 -17.04
N ALA A 292 20.27 8.97 -16.83
CA ALA A 292 21.54 8.51 -17.42
C ALA A 292 21.49 8.49 -18.95
N ARG A 293 20.37 8.05 -19.55
CA ARG A 293 20.20 7.99 -21.01
C ARG A 293 20.01 9.34 -21.65
N SER A 294 19.32 10.27 -20.98
CA SER A 294 18.96 11.58 -21.52
C SER A 294 19.97 12.67 -21.20
N GLY A 295 20.75 12.52 -20.11
CA GLY A 295 21.56 13.58 -19.51
C GLY A 295 20.74 14.69 -18.82
N ALA A 296 19.40 14.59 -18.80
CA ALA A 296 18.51 15.60 -18.21
C ALA A 296 18.12 15.22 -16.78
N ARG A 297 18.21 16.19 -15.86
CA ARG A 297 17.75 16.08 -14.46
C ARG A 297 16.50 16.93 -14.21
N ASP A 298 15.58 16.91 -15.15
CA ASP A 298 14.35 17.67 -15.15
C ASP A 298 13.21 16.77 -15.62
N PHE A 299 12.15 16.67 -14.84
CA PHE A 299 11.02 15.78 -15.14
C PHE A 299 10.40 16.09 -16.50
N TRP A 300 10.18 17.39 -16.82
CA TRP A 300 9.48 17.77 -18.06
C TRP A 300 10.29 17.45 -19.31
N ARG A 301 11.61 17.58 -19.22
CA ARG A 301 12.49 17.12 -20.32
C ARG A 301 12.44 15.61 -20.51
N LEU A 302 12.39 14.84 -19.42
CA LEU A 302 12.24 13.39 -19.49
C LEU A 302 10.85 12.98 -20.02
N HIS A 303 9.82 13.73 -19.62
CA HIS A 303 8.43 13.56 -20.06
C HIS A 303 8.29 13.80 -21.56
N ASP A 304 8.69 14.99 -22.07
CA ASP A 304 8.50 15.41 -23.44
C ASP A 304 9.32 14.57 -24.44
N ALA A 305 10.47 14.10 -24.00
CA ALA A 305 11.34 13.23 -24.81
C ALA A 305 11.02 11.74 -24.66
N ASN A 306 9.94 11.34 -23.95
CA ASN A 306 9.49 9.96 -23.74
C ASN A 306 10.53 9.03 -23.09
N PHE A 307 11.39 9.56 -22.20
CA PHE A 307 12.35 8.75 -21.47
C PHE A 307 11.72 7.99 -20.28
N LEU A 308 10.51 8.38 -19.85
CA LEU A 308 9.76 7.74 -18.77
C LEU A 308 8.61 6.89 -19.35
N PRO A 309 8.16 5.84 -18.62
CA PRO A 309 6.96 5.09 -18.97
C PRO A 309 5.75 6.01 -19.17
N ALA A 310 4.82 5.65 -20.05
CA ALA A 310 3.60 6.43 -20.31
C ALA A 310 2.79 6.67 -19.04
N GLU A 311 2.63 5.64 -18.19
CA GLU A 311 1.99 5.76 -16.89
C GLU A 311 2.63 6.86 -16.04
N THR A 312 3.94 6.87 -15.90
CA THR A 312 4.68 7.85 -15.10
C THR A 312 4.58 9.26 -15.67
N ARG A 313 4.55 9.38 -17.00
CA ARG A 313 4.33 10.67 -17.68
C ARG A 313 2.95 11.26 -17.39
N ASN A 314 1.93 10.43 -17.23
CA ASN A 314 0.58 10.83 -16.82
C ASN A 314 0.47 11.09 -15.32
N TYR A 315 1.19 10.32 -14.51
CA TYR A 315 1.08 10.34 -13.05
C TYR A 315 1.44 11.67 -12.41
N VAL A 316 2.60 12.25 -12.76
CA VAL A 316 3.04 13.52 -12.16
C VAL A 316 2.11 14.67 -12.54
N PRO A 317 1.73 14.87 -13.83
CA PRO A 317 0.73 15.88 -14.19
C PRO A 317 -0.62 15.68 -13.49
N ALA A 318 -1.08 14.44 -13.30
CA ALA A 318 -2.31 14.15 -12.58
C ALA A 318 -2.24 14.61 -11.12
N ILE A 319 -1.13 14.36 -10.41
CA ILE A 319 -0.95 14.83 -9.02
C ILE A 319 -0.95 16.36 -8.95
N LEU A 320 -0.23 17.03 -9.85
CA LEU A 320 -0.19 18.49 -9.90
C LEU A 320 -1.59 19.07 -10.16
N ALA A 321 -2.37 18.46 -11.06
CA ALA A 321 -3.76 18.83 -11.30
C ALA A 321 -4.63 18.65 -10.04
N VAL A 322 -4.49 17.54 -9.34
CA VAL A 322 -5.22 17.30 -8.09
C VAL A 322 -4.86 18.34 -7.02
N VAL A 323 -3.59 18.68 -6.87
CA VAL A 323 -3.14 19.75 -5.96
C VAL A 323 -3.77 21.09 -6.34
N ALA A 324 -3.77 21.44 -7.63
CA ALA A 324 -4.37 22.69 -8.12
C ALA A 324 -5.88 22.76 -7.83
N ILE A 325 -6.61 21.68 -8.13
CA ILE A 325 -8.04 21.58 -7.87
C ILE A 325 -8.32 21.65 -6.37
N ALA A 326 -7.59 20.90 -5.54
CA ALA A 326 -7.81 20.87 -4.11
C ALA A 326 -7.58 22.23 -3.42
N LYS A 327 -6.65 23.03 -3.92
CA LYS A 327 -6.41 24.41 -3.43
C LYS A 327 -7.49 25.41 -3.84
N ASN A 328 -8.19 25.13 -4.91
CA ASN A 328 -9.20 26.03 -5.49
C ASN A 328 -10.53 25.28 -5.77
N ALA A 329 -10.92 24.37 -4.89
CA ALA A 329 -12.00 23.41 -5.15
C ALA A 329 -13.31 24.07 -5.59
N SER A 330 -13.73 25.16 -4.94
CA SER A 330 -14.96 25.90 -5.27
C SER A 330 -14.92 26.48 -6.69
N LYS A 331 -13.73 26.92 -7.18
CA LYS A 331 -13.56 27.41 -8.56
C LYS A 331 -13.84 26.30 -9.60
N TYR A 332 -13.58 25.06 -9.24
CA TYR A 332 -13.81 23.89 -10.10
C TYR A 332 -15.15 23.19 -9.83
N GLY A 333 -16.02 23.80 -9.02
CA GLY A 333 -17.32 23.25 -8.71
C GLY A 333 -17.29 22.04 -7.79
N PHE A 334 -16.28 21.98 -6.90
CA PHE A 334 -16.18 20.98 -5.85
C PHE A 334 -16.38 21.61 -4.48
N ASP A 335 -17.10 20.91 -3.63
CA ASP A 335 -17.12 21.17 -2.20
C ASP A 335 -16.20 20.15 -1.50
N ILE A 336 -15.14 20.65 -0.87
CA ILE A 336 -14.28 19.79 -0.05
C ILE A 336 -14.95 19.65 1.31
N PRO A 337 -15.42 18.44 1.68
CA PRO A 337 -16.09 18.25 2.94
C PRO A 337 -15.21 18.71 4.10
N ARG A 338 -15.85 19.30 5.13
CA ARG A 338 -15.16 19.68 6.35
C ARG A 338 -14.46 18.44 6.92
N ALA A 339 -13.17 18.57 7.23
CA ALA A 339 -12.44 17.48 7.88
C ALA A 339 -13.14 17.12 9.20
N TYR A 340 -13.36 15.83 9.41
CA TYR A 340 -13.73 15.32 10.71
C TYR A 340 -12.56 14.48 11.26
N PRO A 341 -12.25 14.62 12.54
CA PRO A 341 -11.03 14.04 13.06
C PRO A 341 -11.08 12.52 13.00
N TYR A 342 -10.00 11.91 12.48
CA TYR A 342 -9.71 10.49 12.63
C TYR A 342 -9.36 10.25 14.11
N LYS A 343 -10.41 10.12 14.95
CA LYS A 343 -10.31 9.94 16.40
C LYS A 343 -10.61 8.51 16.77
N TYR A 344 -9.80 7.97 17.65
CA TYR A 344 -9.98 6.66 18.23
C TYR A 344 -9.33 6.59 19.61
N GLU A 345 -9.70 5.59 20.39
CA GLU A 345 -8.97 5.16 21.58
C GLU A 345 -8.22 3.87 21.27
N ALA A 346 -7.04 3.69 21.86
CA ALA A 346 -6.23 2.50 21.68
C ALA A 346 -6.54 1.49 22.77
N GLN A 347 -7.06 0.33 22.42
CA GLN A 347 -7.37 -0.74 23.34
C GLN A 347 -6.43 -1.94 23.16
N ALA A 348 -5.70 -2.31 24.21
CA ALA A 348 -4.87 -3.51 24.20
C ALA A 348 -5.74 -4.78 24.28
N ILE A 349 -5.52 -5.70 23.36
CA ILE A 349 -6.13 -7.03 23.31
C ILE A 349 -5.00 -8.03 23.55
N VAL A 350 -5.22 -8.99 24.46
CA VAL A 350 -4.17 -9.95 24.88
C VAL A 350 -4.31 -11.34 24.25
N LYS A 351 -5.42 -11.58 23.54
CA LYS A 351 -5.67 -12.82 22.81
C LYS A 351 -6.33 -12.51 21.47
N GLN A 352 -6.21 -13.42 20.53
CA GLN A 352 -6.90 -13.32 19.26
C GLN A 352 -8.39 -13.02 19.45
N THR A 353 -8.89 -11.99 18.80
CA THR A 353 -10.25 -11.48 19.00
C THR A 353 -10.90 -11.15 17.66
N ASP A 354 -12.09 -11.65 17.45
CA ASP A 354 -12.95 -11.31 16.33
C ASP A 354 -13.54 -9.90 16.53
N LEU A 355 -13.38 -9.01 15.54
CA LEU A 355 -13.87 -7.64 15.60
C LEU A 355 -15.40 -7.56 15.67
N ARG A 356 -16.16 -8.54 15.15
CA ARG A 356 -17.62 -8.58 15.27
C ARG A 356 -18.04 -8.81 16.73
N GLN A 357 -17.35 -9.73 17.42
CA GLN A 357 -17.59 -9.96 18.83
C GLN A 357 -17.18 -8.75 19.67
N LEU A 358 -16.07 -8.12 19.33
CA LEU A 358 -15.60 -6.89 19.99
C LEU A 358 -16.59 -5.74 19.77
N ALA A 359 -17.06 -5.53 18.54
CA ALA A 359 -18.04 -4.51 18.21
C ALA A 359 -19.35 -4.69 19.00
N LYS A 360 -19.86 -5.94 19.09
CA LYS A 360 -21.02 -6.27 19.91
C LYS A 360 -20.80 -5.94 21.38
N LYS A 361 -19.63 -6.26 21.94
CA LYS A 361 -19.26 -5.94 23.32
C LYS A 361 -19.19 -4.44 23.56
N LEU A 362 -18.63 -3.68 22.61
CA LEU A 362 -18.50 -2.22 22.68
C LEU A 362 -19.80 -1.48 22.29
N LYS A 363 -20.83 -2.19 21.82
CA LYS A 363 -22.09 -1.62 21.32
C LYS A 363 -21.91 -0.64 20.16
N VAL A 364 -20.95 -0.91 19.29
CA VAL A 364 -20.67 -0.18 18.05
C VAL A 364 -20.91 -1.06 16.83
N SER A 365 -21.00 -0.47 15.63
CA SER A 365 -21.12 -1.26 14.41
C SER A 365 -19.81 -1.97 14.07
N TYR A 366 -19.89 -3.16 13.47
CA TYR A 366 -18.73 -3.84 12.95
C TYR A 366 -17.99 -2.99 11.89
N SER A 367 -18.75 -2.34 11.01
CA SER A 367 -18.19 -1.47 9.95
C SER A 367 -17.36 -0.34 10.55
N GLU A 368 -17.86 0.33 11.60
CA GLU A 368 -17.13 1.40 12.27
C GLU A 368 -15.81 0.90 12.89
N LEU A 369 -15.86 -0.27 13.56
CA LEU A 369 -14.67 -0.86 14.16
C LEU A 369 -13.68 -1.34 13.10
N ALA A 370 -14.14 -1.95 12.01
CA ALA A 370 -13.31 -2.36 10.89
C ALA A 370 -12.67 -1.16 10.16
N ASP A 371 -13.43 -0.07 9.96
CA ASP A 371 -12.95 1.16 9.33
C ASP A 371 -11.89 1.92 10.17
N LEU A 372 -11.80 1.64 11.46
CA LEU A 372 -10.72 2.11 12.31
C LEU A 372 -9.48 1.20 12.22
N ASN A 373 -9.64 -0.06 11.81
CA ASN A 373 -8.60 -1.07 11.78
C ASN A 373 -8.50 -1.75 10.40
N PRO A 374 -8.33 -1.00 9.31
CA PRO A 374 -8.34 -1.58 7.97
C PRO A 374 -7.13 -2.48 7.68
N GLU A 375 -6.10 -2.43 8.51
CA GLU A 375 -4.94 -3.32 8.49
C GLU A 375 -5.26 -4.76 8.92
N LEU A 376 -6.36 -4.98 9.66
CA LEU A 376 -6.78 -6.31 10.10
C LEU A 376 -7.51 -7.05 8.97
N GLN A 377 -6.78 -7.92 8.28
CA GLN A 377 -7.22 -8.51 7.01
C GLN A 377 -8.48 -9.37 7.10
N HIS A 378 -8.64 -10.11 8.19
CA HIS A 378 -9.75 -11.08 8.35
C HIS A 378 -10.79 -10.65 9.39
N GLY A 379 -10.83 -9.35 9.74
CA GLY A 379 -11.69 -8.86 10.83
C GLY A 379 -11.35 -9.48 12.17
N MET A 380 -10.10 -9.92 12.34
CA MET A 380 -9.59 -10.50 13.58
C MET A 380 -8.23 -9.91 13.94
N THR A 381 -7.94 -9.83 15.23
CA THR A 381 -6.59 -9.52 15.69
C THR A 381 -5.67 -10.73 15.52
N PRO A 382 -4.35 -10.55 15.38
CA PRO A 382 -3.39 -11.65 15.43
C PRO A 382 -3.46 -12.37 16.79
N PRO A 383 -2.90 -13.59 16.89
CA PRO A 383 -2.66 -14.24 18.17
C PRO A 383 -1.78 -13.37 19.07
N GLY A 384 -2.02 -13.42 20.38
CA GLY A 384 -1.24 -12.69 21.38
C GLY A 384 -1.68 -11.24 21.59
N LYS A 385 -0.72 -10.40 22.02
CA LYS A 385 -0.98 -8.99 22.35
C LYS A 385 -1.05 -8.12 21.10
N HIS A 386 -2.17 -7.44 20.92
CA HIS A 386 -2.37 -6.48 19.82
C HIS A 386 -3.10 -5.23 20.32
N VAL A 387 -2.95 -4.11 19.61
CA VAL A 387 -3.68 -2.87 19.90
C VAL A 387 -4.72 -2.64 18.83
N VAL A 388 -5.98 -2.54 19.23
CA VAL A 388 -7.11 -2.25 18.34
C VAL A 388 -7.55 -0.81 18.56
N ARG A 389 -7.83 -0.10 17.49
CA ARG A 389 -8.46 1.23 17.55
C ARG A 389 -9.96 1.06 17.72
N ILE A 390 -10.51 1.70 18.75
CA ILE A 390 -11.93 1.69 19.05
C ILE A 390 -12.50 3.11 18.98
N PRO A 391 -13.79 3.28 18.69
CA PRO A 391 -14.44 4.59 18.76
C PRO A 391 -14.29 5.20 20.17
N PRO A 392 -14.11 6.55 20.26
CA PRO A 392 -14.01 7.22 21.55
C PRO A 392 -15.22 6.94 22.46
N SER A 393 -14.96 6.84 23.76
CA SER A 393 -15.97 6.47 24.78
C SER A 393 -17.17 7.44 24.79
N GLU A 394 -16.98 8.70 24.47
CA GLU A 394 -18.04 9.70 24.33
C GLU A 394 -19.08 9.33 23.26
N ARG A 395 -18.68 8.64 22.18
CA ARG A 395 -19.58 8.12 21.13
C ARG A 395 -20.31 6.86 21.56
N GLN A 396 -19.70 6.06 22.42
CA GLN A 396 -20.32 4.83 22.94
C GLN A 396 -21.52 5.13 23.84
N ILE A 397 -21.57 6.32 24.46
CA ILE A 397 -22.63 6.75 25.36
C ILE A 397 -23.82 7.37 24.60
N ASN A 398 -23.62 7.92 23.39
CA ASN A 398 -24.67 8.62 22.66
C ASN A 398 -24.69 8.30 21.15
N PRO A 399 -25.22 7.13 20.74
CA PRO A 399 -25.23 6.69 19.33
C PRO A 399 -26.13 7.54 18.42
N LYS A 400 -26.92 8.50 18.97
CA LYS A 400 -27.86 9.33 18.19
C LYS A 400 -27.26 10.59 17.56
N ILE A 401 -26.00 10.94 17.84
CA ILE A 401 -25.39 12.17 17.31
C ILE A 401 -24.93 12.00 15.86
N ASP A 402 -24.54 10.80 15.43
CA ASP A 402 -23.98 10.55 14.08
C ASP A 402 -25.05 10.29 12.99
N SER A 403 -26.29 9.96 13.34
CA SER A 403 -27.36 9.73 12.36
C SER A 403 -27.83 11.02 11.64
N LYS A 404 -27.42 12.19 12.11
CA LYS A 404 -27.73 13.49 11.49
C LYS A 404 -26.70 13.97 10.46
N ILE A 405 -25.55 13.32 10.36
CA ILE A 405 -24.47 13.73 9.43
C ILE A 405 -24.49 12.89 8.13
N GLY A 406 -25.15 11.74 8.14
CA GLY A 406 -25.23 10.81 7.01
C GLY A 406 -26.56 10.74 6.27
N GLY A 407 -27.54 11.55 6.62
CA GLY A 407 -28.90 11.45 6.09
C GLY A 407 -29.54 12.78 5.73
N GLN A 408 -29.06 13.42 4.69
CA GLN A 408 -29.90 14.29 3.84
C GLN A 408 -29.85 13.72 2.42
N SER A 409 -30.64 12.66 2.20
CA SER A 409 -31.19 12.37 0.89
C SER A 409 -32.48 13.18 0.79
N ASP A 410 -32.49 14.16 -0.12
CA ASP A 410 -33.63 14.96 -0.50
C ASP A 410 -34.86 14.11 -0.83
N GLU A 411 -35.86 14.13 0.02
CA GLU A 411 -37.24 13.92 -0.40
C GLU A 411 -37.82 15.25 -0.91
N THR A 412 -37.57 15.54 -2.19
CA THR A 412 -38.38 16.54 -2.91
C THR A 412 -39.74 15.92 -3.19
N SER A 413 -40.73 16.29 -2.37
CA SER A 413 -42.13 16.11 -2.65
C SER A 413 -42.50 16.92 -3.88
N VAL A 414 -42.86 16.25 -4.96
CA VAL A 414 -43.51 16.79 -6.15
C VAL A 414 -44.99 17.07 -5.78
N PRO A 415 -45.53 18.27 -5.97
CA PRO A 415 -46.97 18.50 -5.90
C PRO A 415 -47.59 18.00 -7.21
N GLN A 416 -48.53 17.11 -7.12
CA GLN A 416 -49.43 16.76 -8.22
C GLN A 416 -50.61 17.74 -8.30
N PRO A 417 -51.26 17.88 -9.50
CA PRO A 417 -52.04 19.02 -9.97
C PRO A 417 -53.37 19.26 -9.27
#